data_3adf037b240d42e71f46bf7b33a4fe29
#
_entry.id   3adf037b240d42e71f46bf7b33a4fe29
#
_cell.length_a   1.000
_cell.length_b   1.000
_cell.length_c   1.000
_cell.angle_alpha   90.00
_cell.angle_beta   90.00
_cell.angle_gamma   90.00
#
_symmetry.space_group_name_H-M   'P 1'
#
loop_
_entity.id
_entity.type
_entity.pdbx_description
1 polymer ?
#
loop_
_entity_poly.entity_id
_entity_poly.type
_entity_poly.pdbx_seq_one_letter_code
_entity_poly.pdbx_strand_id
1 'polypeptide(L)'
;MKLDAWDKNILTLLQRDNRLYQREIAEQVNLSPSAVNRRIAALEEAGIIKGNVSLIDAGKVGRPVTIVVQVVIENERFNLLEEARQRFVSCPQVQQVYYVTGDFDFLLVLNVRDMAEYEALTRELFFSSGNIKSFKTIVVMQNAKQEMRVLIE
;
A
#
# COMPACT_ATOMS: atom_id res chain seq x y z
N MET A 1 -2.41 -1.91 -22.40
CA MET A 1 -3.86 -2.07 -22.68
C MET A 1 -4.54 -0.72 -22.52
N LYS A 2 -5.42 -0.32 -23.46
CA LYS A 2 -6.25 0.89 -23.33
C LYS A 2 -7.60 0.47 -22.74
N LEU A 3 -8.00 1.11 -21.63
CA LEU A 3 -9.29 0.83 -20.98
C LEU A 3 -10.45 1.43 -21.77
N ASP A 4 -11.49 0.65 -22.01
CA ASP A 4 -12.77 1.13 -22.53
C ASP A 4 -13.76 1.45 -21.37
N ALA A 5 -14.96 1.90 -21.71
CA ALA A 5 -15.98 2.28 -20.71
C ALA A 5 -16.44 1.06 -19.87
N TRP A 6 -16.51 -0.14 -20.45
CA TRP A 6 -16.88 -1.35 -19.71
C TRP A 6 -15.77 -1.75 -18.71
N ASP A 7 -14.50 -1.69 -19.11
CA ASP A 7 -13.37 -1.97 -18.21
C ASP A 7 -13.37 -1.03 -17.03
N LYS A 8 -13.58 0.27 -17.26
CA LYS A 8 -13.66 1.29 -16.19
C LYS A 8 -14.82 1.03 -15.24
N ASN A 9 -15.99 0.67 -15.75
CA ASN A 9 -17.15 0.33 -14.93
C ASN A 9 -16.92 -0.93 -14.10
N ILE A 10 -16.37 -1.99 -14.70
CA ILE A 10 -16.01 -3.23 -14.00
C ILE A 10 -15.01 -2.93 -12.86
N LEU A 11 -13.95 -2.20 -13.14
CA LEU A 11 -12.95 -1.81 -12.14
C LEU A 11 -13.57 -0.98 -11.01
N THR A 12 -14.50 -0.08 -11.32
CA THR A 12 -15.20 0.73 -10.33
C THR A 12 -16.04 -0.13 -9.39
N LEU A 13 -16.72 -1.14 -9.91
CA LEU A 13 -17.49 -2.09 -9.12
C LEU A 13 -16.59 -2.95 -8.23
N LEU A 14 -15.52 -3.52 -8.80
CA LEU A 14 -14.58 -4.37 -8.07
C LEU A 14 -13.84 -3.63 -6.95
N GLN A 15 -13.57 -2.34 -7.10
CA GLN A 15 -12.99 -1.53 -6.03
C GLN A 15 -13.97 -1.28 -4.85
N ARG A 16 -15.28 -1.39 -5.08
CA ARG A 16 -16.29 -1.26 -4.03
C ARG A 16 -16.51 -2.57 -3.27
N ASP A 17 -16.70 -3.65 -4.03
CA ASP A 17 -16.83 -5.00 -3.48
C ASP A 17 -16.29 -6.03 -4.50
N ASN A 18 -15.15 -6.62 -4.19
CA ASN A 18 -14.53 -7.64 -5.04
C ASN A 18 -15.17 -9.03 -4.90
N ARG A 19 -16.18 -9.18 -4.03
CA ARG A 19 -16.95 -10.43 -3.83
C ARG A 19 -18.17 -10.51 -4.72
N LEU A 20 -18.47 -9.45 -5.50
CA LEU A 20 -19.55 -9.48 -6.48
C LEU A 20 -19.39 -10.64 -7.45
N TYR A 21 -20.44 -11.41 -7.62
CA TYR A 21 -20.44 -12.46 -8.64
C TYR A 21 -20.40 -11.83 -10.05
N GLN A 22 -19.77 -12.53 -10.98
CA GLN A 22 -19.68 -12.06 -12.37
C GLN A 22 -21.05 -11.78 -12.99
N ARG A 23 -22.09 -12.49 -12.57
CA ARG A 23 -23.47 -12.25 -12.99
C ARG A 23 -23.98 -10.87 -12.51
N GLU A 24 -23.69 -10.51 -11.27
CA GLU A 24 -24.09 -9.22 -10.71
C GLU A 24 -23.37 -8.06 -11.39
N ILE A 25 -22.08 -8.22 -11.67
CA ILE A 25 -21.31 -7.25 -12.45
C ILE A 25 -21.89 -7.15 -13.86
N ALA A 26 -22.17 -8.28 -14.52
CA ALA A 26 -22.70 -8.36 -15.88
C ALA A 26 -24.02 -7.59 -16.03
N GLU A 27 -24.92 -7.73 -15.08
CA GLU A 27 -26.20 -7.01 -15.03
C GLU A 27 -25.98 -5.48 -14.94
N GLN A 28 -25.00 -5.04 -14.11
CA GLN A 28 -24.73 -3.62 -13.94
C GLN A 28 -24.01 -2.96 -15.13
N VAL A 29 -23.20 -3.72 -15.88
CA VAL A 29 -22.45 -3.19 -17.02
C VAL A 29 -23.07 -3.55 -18.39
N ASN A 30 -24.24 -4.22 -18.41
CA ASN A 30 -24.91 -4.70 -19.61
C ASN A 30 -24.03 -5.58 -20.52
N LEU A 31 -23.37 -6.56 -19.92
CA LEU A 31 -22.58 -7.58 -20.62
C LEU A 31 -23.03 -8.98 -20.22
N SER A 32 -22.57 -10.00 -20.94
CA SER A 32 -22.71 -11.39 -20.49
C SER A 32 -21.70 -11.70 -19.37
N PRO A 33 -21.99 -12.64 -18.45
CA PRO A 33 -21.06 -13.07 -17.41
C PRO A 33 -19.71 -13.57 -18.00
N SER A 34 -19.74 -14.25 -19.13
CA SER A 34 -18.53 -14.71 -19.81
C SER A 34 -17.68 -13.56 -20.36
N ALA A 35 -18.33 -12.49 -20.87
CA ALA A 35 -17.62 -11.29 -21.31
C ALA A 35 -16.99 -10.55 -20.13
N VAL A 36 -17.67 -10.44 -18.99
CA VAL A 36 -17.12 -9.86 -17.76
C VAL A 36 -15.90 -10.66 -17.30
N ASN A 37 -16.01 -11.99 -17.22
CA ASN A 37 -14.92 -12.84 -16.80
C ASN A 37 -13.67 -12.68 -17.69
N ARG A 38 -13.86 -12.68 -19.01
CA ARG A 38 -12.76 -12.47 -19.95
C ARG A 38 -12.09 -11.10 -19.79
N ARG A 39 -12.88 -10.05 -19.51
CA ARG A 39 -12.34 -8.71 -19.25
C ARG A 39 -11.55 -8.63 -17.95
N ILE A 40 -12.07 -9.21 -16.87
CA ILE A 40 -11.36 -9.27 -15.60
C ILE A 40 -10.02 -9.99 -15.76
N ALA A 41 -10.01 -11.15 -16.42
CA ALA A 41 -8.78 -11.89 -16.68
C ALA A 41 -7.76 -11.06 -17.49
N ALA A 42 -8.22 -10.33 -18.52
CA ALA A 42 -7.35 -9.44 -19.29
C ALA A 42 -6.80 -8.27 -18.46
N LEU A 43 -7.58 -7.72 -17.53
CA LEU A 43 -7.16 -6.65 -16.61
C LEU A 43 -6.12 -7.16 -15.59
N GLU A 44 -6.26 -8.40 -15.11
CA GLU A 44 -5.29 -9.08 -14.26
C GLU A 44 -3.99 -9.38 -15.01
N GLU A 45 -4.07 -9.95 -16.19
CA GLU A 45 -2.92 -10.23 -17.05
C GLU A 45 -2.14 -8.97 -17.44
N ALA A 46 -2.84 -7.87 -17.67
CA ALA A 46 -2.25 -6.56 -17.94
C ALA A 46 -1.67 -5.88 -16.68
N GLY A 47 -1.82 -6.47 -15.49
CA GLY A 47 -1.36 -5.91 -14.21
C GLY A 47 -2.12 -4.66 -13.75
N ILE A 48 -3.28 -4.38 -14.34
CA ILE A 48 -4.17 -3.28 -13.92
C ILE A 48 -4.84 -3.64 -12.60
N ILE A 49 -5.34 -4.87 -12.49
CA ILE A 49 -5.73 -5.48 -11.21
C ILE A 49 -4.49 -6.17 -10.65
N LYS A 50 -3.92 -5.64 -9.59
CA LYS A 50 -2.69 -6.15 -8.95
C LYS A 50 -2.94 -7.32 -8.01
N GLY A 51 -4.16 -7.49 -7.54
CA GLY A 51 -4.55 -8.54 -6.61
C GLY A 51 -5.86 -8.23 -5.90
N ASN A 52 -6.38 -9.25 -5.24
CA ASN A 52 -7.59 -9.20 -4.43
C ASN A 52 -7.23 -9.59 -2.99
N VAL A 53 -7.46 -8.71 -2.03
CA VAL A 53 -7.12 -8.91 -0.63
C VAL A 53 -8.26 -8.47 0.29
N SER A 54 -8.36 -9.11 1.44
CA SER A 54 -9.23 -8.62 2.50
C SER A 54 -8.56 -7.45 3.22
N LEU A 55 -9.30 -6.36 3.40
CA LEU A 55 -8.87 -5.25 4.24
C LEU A 55 -9.15 -5.59 5.69
N ILE A 56 -8.10 -5.57 6.52
CA ILE A 56 -8.15 -5.93 7.93
C ILE A 56 -8.06 -4.67 8.78
N ASP A 57 -8.92 -4.57 9.80
CA ASP A 57 -8.82 -3.54 10.83
C ASP A 57 -7.61 -3.84 11.73
N ALA A 58 -6.56 -3.05 11.60
CA ALA A 58 -5.31 -3.24 12.33
C ALA A 58 -5.51 -3.19 13.85
N GLY A 59 -6.41 -2.33 14.35
CA GLY A 59 -6.73 -2.24 15.77
C GLY A 59 -7.35 -3.52 16.32
N LYS A 60 -8.26 -4.15 15.56
CA LYS A 60 -8.94 -5.39 15.96
C LYS A 60 -8.04 -6.62 15.96
N VAL A 61 -6.91 -6.56 15.26
CA VAL A 61 -5.90 -7.62 15.28
C VAL A 61 -4.68 -7.27 16.13
N GLY A 62 -4.84 -6.32 17.06
CA GLY A 62 -3.83 -5.99 18.06
C GLY A 62 -2.71 -5.06 17.59
N ARG A 63 -2.93 -4.29 16.50
CA ARG A 63 -1.98 -3.30 15.97
C ARG A 63 -2.59 -1.91 15.83
N PRO A 64 -3.02 -1.29 16.96
CA PRO A 64 -3.81 -0.05 16.94
C PRO A 64 -2.99 1.20 16.60
N VAL A 65 -1.65 1.15 16.71
CA VAL A 65 -0.81 2.33 16.55
C VAL A 65 -0.30 2.41 15.12
N THR A 66 -0.71 3.45 14.40
CA THR A 66 -0.16 3.78 13.08
C THR A 66 0.89 4.88 13.22
N ILE A 67 2.04 4.66 12.64
CA ILE A 67 3.17 5.59 12.67
C ILE A 67 3.61 5.90 11.25
N VAL A 68 3.83 7.18 10.99
CA VAL A 68 4.46 7.66 9.75
C VAL A 68 5.86 8.13 10.08
N VAL A 69 6.86 7.68 9.33
CA VAL A 69 8.26 8.05 9.55
C VAL A 69 8.83 8.70 8.30
N GLN A 70 9.37 9.90 8.46
CA GLN A 70 10.20 10.54 7.45
C GLN A 70 11.65 10.17 7.72
N VAL A 71 12.36 9.69 6.71
CA VAL A 71 13.74 9.22 6.83
C VAL A 71 14.63 10.03 5.90
N VAL A 72 15.72 10.56 6.43
CA VAL A 72 16.79 11.23 5.66
C VAL A 72 17.98 10.29 5.59
N ILE A 73 18.45 10.04 4.39
CA ILE A 73 19.64 9.21 4.11
C ILE A 73 20.90 10.05 4.20
N GLU A 74 21.97 9.52 4.78
CA GLU A 74 23.26 10.21 4.88
C GLU A 74 24.01 10.19 3.55
N ASN A 75 23.99 9.05 2.84
CA ASN A 75 24.72 8.85 1.61
C ASN A 75 23.80 8.25 0.53
N GLU A 76 23.58 9.01 -0.54
CA GLU A 76 22.69 8.66 -1.65
C GLU A 76 23.36 7.75 -2.72
N ARG A 77 24.50 7.13 -2.43
CA ARG A 77 25.06 6.12 -3.34
C ARG A 77 24.03 5.01 -3.54
N PHE A 78 23.85 4.61 -4.79
CA PHE A 78 22.80 3.69 -5.20
C PHE A 78 22.75 2.40 -4.36
N ASN A 79 23.90 1.79 -4.09
CA ASN A 79 23.97 0.57 -3.29
C ASN A 79 23.51 0.76 -1.83
N LEU A 80 23.83 1.90 -1.21
CA LEU A 80 23.45 2.21 0.16
C LEU A 80 21.96 2.60 0.26
N LEU A 81 21.47 3.30 -0.75
CA LEU A 81 20.05 3.64 -0.87
C LEU A 81 19.19 2.36 -1.02
N GLU A 82 19.65 1.44 -1.89
CA GLU A 82 18.96 0.18 -2.13
C GLU A 82 18.99 -0.74 -0.89
N GLU A 83 20.10 -0.75 -0.15
CA GLU A 83 20.20 -1.48 1.12
C GLU A 83 19.19 -0.96 2.16
N ALA A 84 19.08 0.37 2.30
CA ALA A 84 18.09 0.98 3.18
C ALA A 84 16.66 0.62 2.74
N ARG A 85 16.37 0.73 1.44
CA ARG A 85 15.07 0.36 0.87
C ARG A 85 14.71 -1.09 1.17
N GLN A 86 15.62 -2.03 0.94
CA GLN A 86 15.40 -3.45 1.20
C GLN A 86 15.13 -3.73 2.67
N ARG A 87 15.84 -3.07 3.59
CA ARG A 87 15.60 -3.19 5.02
C ARG A 87 14.18 -2.75 5.40
N PHE A 88 13.71 -1.62 4.87
CA PHE A 88 12.36 -1.12 5.13
C PHE A 88 11.29 -2.05 4.56
N VAL A 89 11.46 -2.50 3.31
CA VAL A 89 10.52 -3.39 2.64
C VAL A 89 10.44 -4.77 3.31
N SER A 90 11.53 -5.26 3.87
CA SER A 90 11.59 -6.57 4.54
C SER A 90 10.99 -6.58 5.94
N CYS A 91 10.74 -5.41 6.54
CA CYS A 91 10.18 -5.33 7.89
C CYS A 91 8.66 -5.57 7.87
N PRO A 92 8.14 -6.63 8.55
CA PRO A 92 6.71 -6.96 8.50
C PRO A 92 5.77 -5.87 9.06
N GLN A 93 6.25 -5.05 9.98
CA GLN A 93 5.48 -3.94 10.56
C GLN A 93 5.39 -2.74 9.63
N VAL A 94 6.29 -2.64 8.64
CA VAL A 94 6.26 -1.60 7.62
C VAL A 94 5.24 -1.98 6.55
N GLN A 95 4.14 -1.26 6.50
CA GLN A 95 3.06 -1.49 5.55
C GLN A 95 3.31 -0.82 4.20
N GLN A 96 3.94 0.36 4.21
CA GLN A 96 4.19 1.14 3.01
C GLN A 96 5.58 1.79 3.07
N VAL A 97 6.27 1.78 1.95
CA VAL A 97 7.57 2.42 1.75
C VAL A 97 7.50 3.25 0.49
N TYR A 98 7.73 4.56 0.62
CA TYR A 98 7.80 5.47 -0.52
C TYR A 98 9.18 6.13 -0.56
N TYR A 99 9.82 6.10 -1.72
CA TYR A 99 10.94 6.98 -2.03
C TYR A 99 10.37 8.26 -2.60
N VAL A 100 10.73 9.39 -2.03
CA VAL A 100 10.05 10.66 -2.29
C VAL A 100 11.04 11.78 -2.63
N THR A 101 10.53 12.85 -3.22
CA THR A 101 11.26 14.12 -3.38
C THR A 101 10.92 15.07 -2.24
N GLY A 102 11.82 16.01 -1.90
CA GLY A 102 11.63 17.00 -0.85
C GLY A 102 12.71 16.93 0.21
N ASP A 103 12.36 17.29 1.44
CA ASP A 103 13.31 17.44 2.55
C ASP A 103 13.73 16.10 3.20
N PHE A 104 13.17 14.99 2.78
CA PHE A 104 13.50 13.64 3.25
C PHE A 104 13.41 12.66 2.08
N ASP A 105 14.02 11.48 2.22
CA ASP A 105 14.19 10.53 1.12
C ASP A 105 13.14 9.42 1.13
N PHE A 106 12.75 8.91 2.32
CA PHE A 106 11.73 7.88 2.45
C PHE A 106 10.60 8.30 3.39
N LEU A 107 9.39 7.92 3.00
CA LEU A 107 8.21 7.93 3.86
C LEU A 107 7.80 6.49 4.15
N LEU A 108 7.76 6.12 5.42
CA LEU A 108 7.31 4.81 5.87
C LEU A 108 5.98 4.93 6.59
N VAL A 109 5.10 3.95 6.40
CA VAL A 109 3.90 3.77 7.22
C VAL A 109 3.98 2.43 7.92
N LEU A 110 3.88 2.43 9.24
CA LEU A 110 3.99 1.24 10.09
C LEU A 110 2.71 1.05 10.90
N ASN A 111 2.38 -0.22 11.17
CA ASN A 111 1.37 -0.59 12.16
C ASN A 111 2.01 -1.43 13.26
N VAL A 112 1.96 -0.93 14.49
CA VAL A 112 2.57 -1.56 15.65
C VAL A 112 1.55 -1.75 16.78
N ARG A 113 1.87 -2.62 17.73
CA ARG A 113 1.04 -2.89 18.90
C ARG A 113 1.05 -1.72 19.88
N ASP A 114 2.25 -1.16 20.09
CA ASP A 114 2.51 -0.12 21.07
C ASP A 114 3.81 0.63 20.73
N MET A 115 4.12 1.66 21.50
CA MET A 115 5.34 2.44 21.32
C MET A 115 6.61 1.69 21.70
N ALA A 116 6.53 0.66 22.56
CA ALA A 116 7.68 -0.16 22.93
C ALA A 116 8.13 -1.03 21.75
N GLU A 117 7.19 -1.62 20.99
CA GLU A 117 7.51 -2.30 19.73
C GLU A 117 8.14 -1.34 18.73
N TYR A 118 7.59 -0.13 18.60
CA TYR A 118 8.16 0.87 17.70
C TYR A 118 9.58 1.26 18.09
N GLU A 119 9.85 1.49 19.38
CA GLU A 119 11.20 1.80 19.87
C GLU A 119 12.20 0.68 19.49
N ALA A 120 11.82 -0.57 19.68
CA ALA A 120 12.67 -1.70 19.28
C ALA A 120 12.94 -1.69 17.76
N LEU A 121 11.92 -1.41 16.93
CA LEU A 121 12.06 -1.31 15.47
C LEU A 121 12.98 -0.17 15.05
N THR A 122 12.99 0.96 15.73
CA THR A 122 13.89 2.09 15.38
C THR A 122 15.35 1.68 15.44
N ARG A 123 15.73 0.83 16.39
CA ARG A 123 17.10 0.31 16.52
C ARG A 123 17.49 -0.53 15.31
N GLU A 124 16.59 -1.40 14.88
CA GLU A 124 16.81 -2.28 13.74
C GLU A 124 16.79 -1.51 12.41
N LEU A 125 15.79 -0.65 12.20
CA LEU A 125 15.58 0.03 10.94
C LEU A 125 16.52 1.22 10.71
N PHE A 126 16.83 1.98 11.76
CA PHE A 126 17.49 3.28 11.61
C PHE A 126 18.88 3.36 12.25
N PHE A 127 19.11 2.72 13.39
CA PHE A 127 20.39 2.83 14.08
C PHE A 127 21.43 1.79 13.66
N SER A 128 21.01 0.64 13.12
CA SER A 128 21.93 -0.46 12.80
C SER A 128 22.80 -0.25 11.56
N SER A 129 22.42 0.65 10.65
CA SER A 129 23.02 0.72 9.31
C SER A 129 24.05 1.84 9.09
N GLY A 130 24.12 2.82 9.94
CA GLY A 130 25.02 3.97 9.74
C GLY A 130 24.74 4.88 8.54
N ASN A 131 23.75 4.56 7.69
CA ASN A 131 23.38 5.36 6.51
C ASN A 131 22.11 6.19 6.70
N ILE A 132 21.52 6.17 7.89
CA ILE A 132 20.39 7.02 8.24
C ILE A 132 20.92 8.27 8.93
N LYS A 133 20.77 9.43 8.29
CA LYS A 133 21.15 10.71 8.86
C LYS A 133 20.23 11.15 9.98
N SER A 134 18.95 11.07 9.74
CA SER A 134 17.90 11.40 10.71
C SER A 134 16.58 10.75 10.34
N PHE A 135 15.69 10.64 11.29
CA PHE A 135 14.30 10.27 11.05
C PHE A 135 13.37 11.05 11.96
N LYS A 136 12.14 11.28 11.49
CA LYS A 136 11.10 11.97 12.21
C LYS A 136 9.89 11.06 12.36
N THR A 137 9.53 10.76 13.58
CA THR A 137 8.38 9.96 13.94
C THR A 137 7.12 10.80 14.06
N ILE A 138 6.05 10.40 13.39
CA ILE A 138 4.74 11.02 13.44
C ILE A 138 3.75 9.95 13.85
N VAL A 139 3.14 10.09 15.02
CA VAL A 139 2.10 9.16 15.49
C VAL A 139 0.75 9.65 15.00
N VAL A 140 0.03 8.77 14.30
CA VAL A 140 -1.31 9.09 13.79
C VAL A 140 -2.31 9.09 14.94
N MET A 141 -2.90 10.23 15.21
CA MET A 141 -3.89 10.40 16.29
C MET A 141 -5.25 9.84 15.89
N GLN A 142 -5.63 10.01 14.63
CA GLN A 142 -6.92 9.56 14.11
C GLN A 142 -6.81 9.31 12.61
N ASN A 143 -7.42 8.24 12.15
CA ASN A 143 -7.56 7.92 10.74
C ASN A 143 -8.85 8.56 10.21
N ALA A 144 -8.73 9.71 9.55
CA ALA A 144 -9.88 10.41 8.98
C ALA A 144 -10.40 9.72 7.70
N LYS A 145 -9.49 9.20 6.88
CA LYS A 145 -9.78 8.44 5.67
C LYS A 145 -8.60 7.52 5.34
N GLN A 146 -8.89 6.25 5.09
CA GLN A 146 -7.92 5.29 4.59
C GLN A 146 -8.60 4.41 3.55
N GLU A 147 -8.41 4.75 2.29
CA GLU A 147 -8.95 4.03 1.15
C GLU A 147 -7.85 3.71 0.15
N MET A 148 -7.91 2.51 -0.42
CA MET A 148 -7.01 2.09 -1.51
C MET A 148 -7.65 2.28 -2.89
N ARG A 149 -8.89 2.75 -2.95
CA ARG A 149 -9.59 3.02 -4.20
C ARG A 149 -8.96 4.19 -4.95
N VAL A 150 -8.78 4.03 -6.25
CA VAL A 150 -8.35 5.10 -7.16
C VAL A 150 -9.52 5.59 -8.00
N LEU A 151 -9.53 6.88 -8.33
CA LEU A 151 -10.51 7.43 -9.25
C LEU A 151 -10.21 6.91 -10.67
N ILE A 152 -11.24 6.39 -11.34
CA ILE A 152 -11.18 5.90 -12.72
C ILE A 152 -12.10 6.78 -13.57
N GLU A 153 -11.51 7.52 -14.51
CA GLU A 153 -12.20 8.43 -15.44
C GLU A 153 -12.19 7.90 -16.87
#